data_67bf1683f94b9cc44ec820698240e4aa
#
_entry.id   67bf1683f94b9cc44ec820698240e4aa
#
_cell.length_a   1.000
_cell.length_b   1.000
_cell.length_c   1.000
_cell.angle_alpha   90.00
_cell.angle_beta   90.00
_cell.angle_gamma   90.00
#
_symmetry.space_group_name_H-M   'P 1'
#
loop_
_entity.id
_entity.type
_entity.pdbx_description
1 polymer ?
#
loop_
_entity_poly.entity_id
_entity_poly.type
_entity_poly.pdbx_seq_one_letter_code
_entity_poly.pdbx_strand_id
1 'polypeptide(L)'
;GIAVVLSAVFMPMAFMSGATGEIFRQFSFTLISSMLLSVFVAMSLTPALCAMLLKAHDDEQADTHFLFTRFNHFMEKCTQHYTDSTRKLLRCTGRYMVVYLVIGAGMMVLFLRTPTSFLPEEDQGVFMTTAQLPSGSTMVNTSKVLGEITDYYLTKEQKNVASVFTVGGFGFSGQGQNNGLAFISLKPWSERVGEENSVTAIIRRAMMALSTINNAVVYPFNLPAVAELGTASGFDMELLDNGNLGHEKMMQARNQLLALANQSSGEVDGVRPNGLEDTPMFRIH
;
A
#
# COMPACT_ATOMS: atom_id res chain seq x y z
N GLY A 1 24.42 -13.05 18.19
CA GLY A 1 23.05 -13.33 18.66
C GLY A 1 22.02 -12.53 17.89
N ILE A 2 21.99 -11.19 18.03
CA ILE A 2 20.94 -10.30 17.51
C ILE A 2 20.75 -10.43 15.98
N ALA A 3 21.82 -10.40 15.22
CA ALA A 3 21.72 -10.52 13.73
C ALA A 3 21.13 -11.86 13.30
N VAL A 4 21.44 -12.95 13.98
CA VAL A 4 20.88 -14.27 13.68
C VAL A 4 19.38 -14.32 13.98
N VAL A 5 18.96 -13.75 15.11
CA VAL A 5 17.56 -13.66 15.50
C VAL A 5 16.75 -12.84 14.49
N LEU A 6 17.26 -11.66 14.11
CA LEU A 6 16.63 -10.81 13.10
C LEU A 6 16.55 -11.49 11.73
N SER A 7 17.64 -12.14 11.30
CA SER A 7 17.62 -12.93 10.06
C SER A 7 16.59 -14.05 10.09
N ALA A 8 16.44 -14.73 11.22
CA ALA A 8 15.44 -15.79 11.39
C ALA A 8 14.00 -15.25 11.35
N VAL A 9 13.75 -14.03 11.83
CA VAL A 9 12.43 -13.37 11.77
C VAL A 9 12.07 -12.99 10.34
N PHE A 10 13.03 -12.51 9.53
CA PHE A 10 12.79 -12.11 8.14
C PHE A 10 12.78 -13.28 7.15
N MET A 11 13.36 -14.43 7.52
CA MET A 11 13.45 -15.59 6.64
C MET A 11 12.09 -16.11 6.13
N PRO A 12 11.04 -16.24 6.94
CA PRO A 12 9.73 -16.66 6.45
C PRO A 12 9.14 -15.71 5.41
N MET A 13 9.38 -14.41 5.53
CA MET A 13 8.92 -13.41 4.56
C MET A 13 9.57 -13.55 3.19
N ALA A 14 10.78 -14.10 3.13
CA ALA A 14 11.48 -14.37 1.87
C ALA A 14 10.81 -15.49 1.02
N PHE A 15 9.92 -16.27 1.61
CA PHE A 15 9.21 -17.36 0.94
C PHE A 15 7.73 -17.05 0.68
N MET A 16 7.28 -15.83 0.94
CA MET A 16 5.92 -15.40 0.61
C MET A 16 5.71 -15.35 -0.90
N SER A 17 4.55 -15.79 -1.36
CA SER A 17 4.13 -15.78 -2.77
C SER A 17 3.14 -14.64 -3.06
N GLY A 18 2.95 -14.33 -4.36
CA GLY A 18 2.06 -13.26 -4.80
C GLY A 18 2.77 -11.91 -4.94
N ALA A 19 2.04 -10.90 -5.40
CA ALA A 19 2.57 -9.54 -5.63
C ALA A 19 3.17 -8.93 -4.36
N THR A 20 2.49 -9.10 -3.23
CA THR A 20 2.98 -8.72 -1.90
C THR A 20 4.25 -9.48 -1.52
N GLY A 21 4.29 -10.79 -1.84
CA GLY A 21 5.43 -11.64 -1.56
C GLY A 21 6.70 -11.18 -2.28
N GLU A 22 6.58 -10.66 -3.50
CA GLU A 22 7.75 -10.17 -4.25
C GLU A 22 8.43 -8.99 -3.55
N ILE A 23 7.65 -8.04 -3.02
CA ILE A 23 8.16 -6.89 -2.25
C ILE A 23 8.83 -7.38 -0.95
N PHE A 24 8.15 -8.23 -0.19
CA PHE A 24 8.68 -8.75 1.06
C PHE A 24 9.91 -9.63 0.85
N ARG A 25 9.98 -10.38 -0.25
CA ARG A 25 11.13 -11.21 -0.62
C ARG A 25 12.37 -10.36 -0.86
N GLN A 26 12.27 -9.32 -1.69
CA GLN A 26 13.39 -8.41 -1.98
C GLN A 26 13.86 -7.69 -0.72
N PHE A 27 12.92 -7.18 0.08
CA PHE A 27 13.22 -6.53 1.35
C PHE A 27 13.93 -7.48 2.32
N SER A 28 13.43 -8.70 2.49
CA SER A 28 14.00 -9.70 3.41
C SER A 28 15.40 -10.14 2.98
N PHE A 29 15.61 -10.42 1.69
CA PHE A 29 16.94 -10.78 1.20
C PHE A 29 17.96 -9.67 1.40
N THR A 30 17.56 -8.43 1.17
CA THR A 30 18.45 -7.27 1.38
C THR A 30 18.83 -7.12 2.85
N LEU A 31 17.86 -7.23 3.77
CA LEU A 31 18.11 -7.15 5.20
C LEU A 31 18.97 -8.30 5.71
N ILE A 32 18.64 -9.54 5.36
CA ILE A 32 19.41 -10.72 5.79
C ILE A 32 20.86 -10.62 5.28
N SER A 33 21.06 -10.30 4.01
CA SER A 33 22.40 -10.16 3.43
C SER A 33 23.20 -9.05 4.09
N SER A 34 22.58 -7.89 4.32
CA SER A 34 23.21 -6.77 5.02
C SER A 34 23.60 -7.13 6.44
N MET A 35 22.74 -7.83 7.19
CA MET A 35 23.02 -8.26 8.55
C MET A 35 24.14 -9.30 8.63
N LEU A 36 24.15 -10.28 7.75
CA LEU A 36 25.21 -11.28 7.67
C LEU A 36 26.57 -10.65 7.33
N LEU A 37 26.57 -9.73 6.35
CA LEU A 37 27.78 -9.00 5.98
C LEU A 37 28.28 -8.13 7.16
N SER A 38 27.37 -7.45 7.86
CA SER A 38 27.70 -6.65 9.05
C SER A 38 28.35 -7.48 10.15
N VAL A 39 27.84 -8.68 10.43
CA VAL A 39 28.44 -9.62 11.39
C VAL A 39 29.83 -10.04 10.94
N PHE A 40 29.99 -10.40 9.66
CA PHE A 40 31.28 -10.80 9.10
C PHE A 40 32.32 -9.69 9.25
N VAL A 41 31.94 -8.45 8.90
CA VAL A 41 32.82 -7.28 9.05
C VAL A 41 33.12 -7.02 10.52
N ALA A 42 32.15 -7.06 11.41
CA ALA A 42 32.37 -6.85 12.84
C ALA A 42 33.31 -7.88 13.46
N MET A 43 33.21 -9.14 13.07
CA MET A 43 34.03 -10.22 13.59
C MET A 43 35.46 -10.26 13.00
N SER A 44 35.65 -9.74 11.80
CA SER A 44 36.95 -9.75 11.12
C SER A 44 37.69 -8.41 11.28
N LEU A 45 37.04 -7.31 10.94
CA LEU A 45 37.66 -5.98 10.91
C LEU A 45 37.90 -5.42 12.31
N THR A 46 36.96 -5.58 13.23
CA THR A 46 37.08 -5.00 14.57
C THR A 46 38.26 -5.58 15.37
N PRO A 47 38.47 -6.91 15.45
CA PRO A 47 39.66 -7.46 16.10
C PRO A 47 40.97 -7.08 15.41
N ALA A 48 40.98 -7.03 14.07
CA ALA A 48 42.16 -6.64 13.31
C ALA A 48 42.53 -5.17 13.59
N LEU A 49 41.55 -4.26 13.59
CA LEU A 49 41.82 -2.86 13.97
C LEU A 49 42.23 -2.71 15.42
N CYS A 50 41.62 -3.45 16.33
CA CYS A 50 42.06 -3.44 17.74
C CYS A 50 43.51 -3.90 17.89
N ALA A 51 43.93 -4.96 17.19
CA ALA A 51 45.28 -5.44 17.22
C ALA A 51 46.32 -4.45 16.65
N MET A 52 45.87 -3.66 15.63
CA MET A 52 46.75 -2.67 14.98
C MET A 52 46.81 -1.33 15.73
N LEU A 53 45.69 -0.88 16.30
CA LEU A 53 45.56 0.46 16.87
C LEU A 53 45.75 0.51 18.37
N LEU A 54 45.44 -0.57 19.10
CA LEU A 54 45.62 -0.63 20.53
C LEU A 54 47.03 -1.12 20.83
N LYS A 55 47.81 -0.28 21.49
CA LYS A 55 49.11 -0.68 22.12
C LYS A 55 48.82 -1.49 23.37
N ALA A 56 49.66 -2.50 23.63
CA ALA A 56 49.65 -3.17 24.91
C ALA A 56 49.85 -2.12 26.02
N HIS A 57 48.96 -2.11 26.98
CA HIS A 57 49.04 -1.19 28.13
C HIS A 57 50.02 -1.78 29.12
N ASP A 58 51.22 -1.16 29.25
CA ASP A 58 52.08 -1.41 30.36
C ASP A 58 51.46 -0.76 31.59
N ASP A 59 51.14 -1.54 32.62
CA ASP A 59 50.38 -1.18 33.83
C ASP A 59 50.96 -0.06 34.68
N GLU A 60 52.10 0.51 34.31
CA GLU A 60 52.81 1.47 35.20
C GLU A 60 52.66 2.96 34.86
N GLN A 61 52.02 3.35 33.77
CA GLN A 61 51.80 4.78 33.46
C GLN A 61 50.39 5.03 32.89
N ALA A 62 49.40 4.98 33.77
CA ALA A 62 48.10 5.56 33.48
C ALA A 62 48.23 7.09 33.50
N ASP A 63 48.65 7.70 32.40
CA ASP A 63 48.41 9.11 32.14
C ASP A 63 46.91 9.35 32.13
N THR A 64 46.38 9.67 33.29
CA THR A 64 44.98 9.98 33.51
C THR A 64 44.68 11.36 32.94
N HIS A 65 44.52 11.43 31.62
CA HIS A 65 43.89 12.59 30.99
C HIS A 65 42.55 12.82 31.67
N PHE A 66 42.30 14.00 32.18
CA PHE A 66 41.07 14.42 32.87
C PHE A 66 39.79 13.97 32.14
N LEU A 67 39.78 13.96 30.82
CA LEU A 67 38.65 13.50 29.99
C LEU A 67 38.40 12.00 30.15
N PHE A 68 39.42 11.16 30.16
CA PHE A 68 39.27 9.72 30.32
C PHE A 68 38.80 9.34 31.73
N THR A 69 39.30 10.01 32.73
CA THR A 69 38.87 9.80 34.13
C THR A 69 37.39 10.14 34.29
N ARG A 70 36.94 11.25 33.69
CA ARG A 70 35.54 11.66 33.73
C ARG A 70 34.62 10.69 32.96
N PHE A 71 35.09 10.21 31.82
CA PHE A 71 34.38 9.19 31.03
C PHE A 71 34.29 7.85 31.77
N ASN A 72 35.39 7.37 32.33
CA ASN A 72 35.41 6.13 33.11
C ASN A 72 34.48 6.21 34.31
N HIS A 73 34.49 7.31 35.06
CA HIS A 73 33.58 7.52 36.19
C HIS A 73 32.07 7.55 35.72
N PHE A 74 31.79 8.15 34.57
CA PHE A 74 30.46 8.12 33.99
C PHE A 74 30.05 6.68 33.62
N MET A 75 30.93 5.93 32.95
CA MET A 75 30.69 4.53 32.59
C MET A 75 30.49 3.64 33.81
N GLU A 76 31.27 3.86 34.86
CA GLU A 76 31.15 3.12 36.13
C GLU A 76 29.80 3.39 36.81
N LYS A 77 29.34 4.65 36.83
CA LYS A 77 27.98 5.00 37.31
C LYS A 77 26.88 4.36 36.47
N CYS A 78 27.01 4.38 35.15
CA CYS A 78 26.06 3.73 34.26
C CYS A 78 25.99 2.22 34.51
N THR A 79 27.17 1.57 34.67
CA THR A 79 27.25 0.13 34.93
C THR A 79 26.66 -0.22 36.31
N GLN A 80 26.95 0.57 37.36
CA GLN A 80 26.34 0.38 38.69
C GLN A 80 24.81 0.54 38.62
N HIS A 81 24.32 1.61 37.97
CA HIS A 81 22.89 1.85 37.85
C HIS A 81 22.17 0.71 37.06
N TYR A 82 22.80 0.23 35.99
CA TYR A 82 22.30 -0.92 35.23
C TYR A 82 22.24 -2.18 36.08
N THR A 83 23.33 -2.48 36.79
CA THR A 83 23.42 -3.66 37.65
C THR A 83 22.38 -3.63 38.76
N ASP A 84 22.22 -2.48 39.45
CA ASP A 84 21.25 -2.31 40.51
C ASP A 84 19.80 -2.40 40.01
N SER A 85 19.51 -1.82 38.81
CA SER A 85 18.22 -1.92 38.16
C SER A 85 17.91 -3.37 37.79
N THR A 86 18.87 -4.08 37.21
CA THR A 86 18.73 -5.50 36.86
C THR A 86 18.49 -6.37 38.11
N ARG A 87 19.22 -6.10 39.20
CA ARG A 87 19.02 -6.80 40.45
C ARG A 87 17.64 -6.57 41.07
N LYS A 88 17.12 -5.32 40.98
CA LYS A 88 15.74 -5.01 41.41
C LYS A 88 14.71 -5.73 40.54
N LEU A 89 14.90 -5.77 39.22
CA LEU A 89 14.04 -6.48 38.29
C LEU A 89 13.98 -7.98 38.61
N LEU A 90 15.15 -8.60 38.85
CA LEU A 90 15.23 -10.01 39.21
C LEU A 90 14.60 -10.33 40.57
N ARG A 91 14.64 -9.41 41.55
CA ARG A 91 13.95 -9.57 42.84
C ARG A 91 12.42 -9.53 42.72
N CYS A 92 11.91 -8.79 41.76
CA CYS A 92 10.47 -8.58 41.57
C CYS A 92 9.95 -9.20 40.26
N THR A 93 10.57 -10.29 39.81
CA THR A 93 10.28 -10.97 38.54
C THR A 93 8.79 -11.20 38.32
N GLY A 94 8.03 -11.63 39.34
CA GLY A 94 6.61 -11.86 39.23
C GLY A 94 5.80 -10.60 38.85
N ARG A 95 6.14 -9.43 39.43
CA ARG A 95 5.48 -8.16 39.08
C ARG A 95 5.76 -7.74 37.65
N TYR A 96 7.01 -7.86 37.22
CA TYR A 96 7.41 -7.49 35.85
C TYR A 96 6.84 -8.46 34.81
N MET A 97 6.69 -9.76 35.15
CA MET A 97 5.97 -10.73 34.30
C MET A 97 4.51 -10.35 34.12
N VAL A 98 3.83 -9.91 35.18
CA VAL A 98 2.44 -9.44 35.07
C VAL A 98 2.35 -8.19 34.16
N VAL A 99 3.25 -7.22 34.36
CA VAL A 99 3.31 -6.03 33.48
C VAL A 99 3.55 -6.44 32.03
N TYR A 100 4.48 -7.35 31.77
CA TYR A 100 4.75 -7.87 30.45
C TYR A 100 3.51 -8.55 29.82
N LEU A 101 2.82 -9.38 30.59
CA LEU A 101 1.58 -10.03 30.14
C LEU A 101 0.47 -9.02 29.84
N VAL A 102 0.33 -7.96 30.67
CA VAL A 102 -0.64 -6.90 30.42
C VAL A 102 -0.32 -6.13 29.14
N ILE A 103 0.94 -5.81 28.91
CA ILE A 103 1.40 -5.15 27.67
C ILE A 103 1.14 -6.08 26.47
N GLY A 104 1.47 -7.37 26.59
CA GLY A 104 1.23 -8.37 25.55
C GLY A 104 -0.26 -8.53 25.22
N ALA A 105 -1.10 -8.58 26.25
CA ALA A 105 -2.56 -8.63 26.07
C ALA A 105 -3.08 -7.34 25.42
N GLY A 106 -2.57 -6.18 25.82
CA GLY A 106 -2.90 -4.89 25.18
C GLY A 106 -2.51 -4.85 23.70
N MET A 107 -1.31 -5.31 23.38
CA MET A 107 -0.87 -5.46 21.98
C MET A 107 -1.77 -6.40 21.18
N MET A 108 -2.14 -7.55 21.76
CA MET A 108 -3.03 -8.50 21.11
C MET A 108 -4.41 -7.91 20.82
N VAL A 109 -4.98 -7.17 21.77
CA VAL A 109 -6.26 -6.46 21.57
C VAL A 109 -6.14 -5.40 20.48
N LEU A 110 -5.07 -4.62 20.46
CA LEU A 110 -4.82 -3.64 19.41
C LEU A 110 -4.69 -4.31 18.04
N PHE A 111 -3.91 -5.38 17.97
CA PHE A 111 -3.73 -6.14 16.74
C PHE A 111 -5.04 -6.69 16.17
N LEU A 112 -5.91 -7.23 17.03
CA LEU A 112 -7.22 -7.75 16.63
C LEU A 112 -8.22 -6.65 16.22
N ARG A 113 -8.03 -5.41 16.69
CA ARG A 113 -8.89 -4.27 16.35
C ARG A 113 -8.37 -3.44 15.19
N THR A 114 -7.11 -3.59 14.81
CA THR A 114 -6.54 -2.85 13.69
C THR A 114 -7.04 -3.47 12.38
N PRO A 115 -7.67 -2.68 11.49
CA PRO A 115 -8.08 -3.18 10.19
C PRO A 115 -6.85 -3.63 9.41
N THR A 116 -6.93 -4.84 8.86
CA THR A 116 -5.86 -5.38 8.02
C THR A 116 -6.04 -4.88 6.60
N SER A 117 -5.16 -4.01 6.14
CA SER A 117 -5.05 -3.61 4.75
C SER A 117 -3.59 -3.74 4.32
N PHE A 118 -3.37 -4.16 3.08
CA PHE A 118 -2.00 -4.29 2.56
C PHE A 118 -1.37 -2.92 2.33
N LEU A 119 -2.10 -2.03 1.70
CA LEU A 119 -1.73 -0.63 1.50
C LEU A 119 -2.96 0.22 1.80
N PRO A 120 -2.82 1.28 2.61
CA PRO A 120 -3.91 2.22 2.80
C PRO A 120 -4.18 2.97 1.48
N GLU A 121 -5.43 3.35 1.26
CA GLU A 121 -5.77 4.26 0.17
C GLU A 121 -5.13 5.61 0.44
N GLU A 122 -4.30 6.07 -0.49
CA GLU A 122 -3.61 7.34 -0.41
C GLU A 122 -4.27 8.39 -1.29
N ASP A 123 -4.34 9.62 -0.80
CA ASP A 123 -4.69 10.77 -1.61
C ASP A 123 -3.42 11.30 -2.29
N GLN A 124 -3.18 10.85 -3.52
CA GLN A 124 -2.01 11.25 -4.32
C GLN A 124 -2.20 12.62 -5.00
N GLY A 125 -3.32 13.30 -4.77
CA GLY A 125 -3.65 14.55 -5.46
C GLY A 125 -4.07 14.37 -6.91
N VAL A 126 -4.22 13.13 -7.38
CA VAL A 126 -4.68 12.78 -8.74
C VAL A 126 -5.57 11.55 -8.65
N PHE A 127 -6.64 11.54 -9.41
CA PHE A 127 -7.48 10.35 -9.61
C PHE A 127 -7.97 10.31 -11.07
N MET A 128 -8.58 9.21 -11.46
CA MET A 128 -9.00 8.98 -12.84
C MET A 128 -10.50 8.76 -12.94
N THR A 129 -11.05 9.09 -14.11
CA THR A 129 -12.44 8.78 -14.46
C THR A 129 -12.45 8.14 -15.83
N THR A 130 -12.97 6.93 -15.93
CA THR A 130 -13.20 6.26 -17.22
C THR A 130 -14.62 6.55 -17.72
N ALA A 131 -14.74 6.74 -19.01
CA ALA A 131 -16.03 6.86 -19.70
C ALA A 131 -16.08 5.80 -20.80
N GLN A 132 -17.10 4.96 -20.76
CA GLN A 132 -17.29 3.90 -21.71
C GLN A 132 -18.68 4.00 -22.32
N LEU A 133 -18.73 4.23 -23.63
CA LEU A 133 -19.95 4.33 -24.41
C LEU A 133 -20.28 2.96 -25.04
N PRO A 134 -21.52 2.73 -25.45
CA PRO A 134 -21.90 1.53 -26.20
C PRO A 134 -21.04 1.31 -27.45
N SER A 135 -20.83 0.05 -27.79
CA SER A 135 -20.10 -0.34 -29.01
C SER A 135 -20.68 0.32 -30.24
N GLY A 136 -19.81 0.85 -31.11
CA GLY A 136 -20.24 1.60 -32.31
C GLY A 136 -20.43 3.11 -32.07
N SER A 137 -20.27 3.60 -30.85
CA SER A 137 -20.29 5.04 -30.60
C SER A 137 -19.10 5.72 -31.27
N THR A 138 -19.34 6.90 -31.81
CA THR A 138 -18.34 7.69 -32.52
C THR A 138 -17.47 8.50 -31.52
N MET A 139 -16.28 8.87 -31.96
CA MET A 139 -15.38 9.74 -31.17
C MET A 139 -16.05 11.08 -30.80
N VAL A 140 -16.95 11.60 -31.65
CA VAL A 140 -17.70 12.84 -31.38
C VAL A 140 -18.55 12.69 -30.11
N ASN A 141 -19.26 11.56 -29.99
CA ASN A 141 -20.06 11.29 -28.80
C ASN A 141 -19.21 11.10 -27.54
N THR A 142 -18.10 10.41 -27.69
CA THR A 142 -17.14 10.23 -26.58
C THR A 142 -16.57 11.57 -26.13
N SER A 143 -16.18 12.44 -27.07
CA SER A 143 -15.70 13.79 -26.74
C SER A 143 -16.76 14.64 -26.05
N LYS A 144 -18.05 14.47 -26.42
CA LYS A 144 -19.15 15.16 -25.74
C LYS A 144 -19.27 14.72 -24.28
N VAL A 145 -19.25 13.42 -24.03
CA VAL A 145 -19.30 12.86 -22.66
C VAL A 145 -18.09 13.31 -21.85
N LEU A 146 -16.88 13.29 -22.43
CA LEU A 146 -15.67 13.81 -21.78
C LEU A 146 -15.77 15.31 -21.47
N GLY A 147 -16.44 16.10 -22.32
CA GLY A 147 -16.78 17.49 -22.07
C GLY A 147 -17.71 17.65 -20.85
N GLU A 148 -18.77 16.86 -20.76
CA GLU A 148 -19.69 16.87 -19.61
C GLU A 148 -18.99 16.48 -18.30
N ILE A 149 -18.07 15.51 -18.34
CA ILE A 149 -17.23 15.12 -17.20
C ILE A 149 -16.30 16.28 -16.78
N THR A 150 -15.68 16.93 -17.75
CA THR A 150 -14.79 18.08 -17.52
C THR A 150 -15.54 19.24 -16.90
N ASP A 151 -16.70 19.58 -17.44
CA ASP A 151 -17.57 20.64 -16.94
C ASP A 151 -18.03 20.37 -15.51
N TYR A 152 -18.38 19.13 -15.19
CA TYR A 152 -18.72 18.74 -13.83
C TYR A 152 -17.57 19.04 -12.86
N TYR A 153 -16.37 18.56 -13.14
CA TYR A 153 -15.24 18.73 -12.24
C TYR A 153 -14.81 20.18 -12.11
N LEU A 154 -14.79 20.93 -13.20
CA LEU A 154 -14.38 22.35 -13.18
C LEU A 154 -15.44 23.29 -12.59
N THR A 155 -16.73 22.91 -12.59
CA THR A 155 -17.79 23.76 -12.05
C THR A 155 -18.25 23.31 -10.66
N LYS A 156 -18.56 22.03 -10.45
CA LYS A 156 -19.09 21.51 -9.17
C LYS A 156 -18.01 21.23 -8.15
N GLU A 157 -16.84 20.78 -8.60
CA GLU A 157 -15.69 20.48 -7.76
C GLU A 157 -14.56 21.52 -7.90
N GLN A 158 -14.85 22.74 -8.42
CA GLN A 158 -13.90 23.83 -8.61
C GLN A 158 -13.06 24.16 -7.37
N LYS A 159 -13.62 23.94 -6.20
CA LYS A 159 -12.93 24.14 -4.92
C LYS A 159 -11.76 23.17 -4.72
N ASN A 160 -11.88 21.95 -5.25
CA ASN A 160 -10.98 20.85 -5.02
C ASN A 160 -10.11 20.51 -6.23
N VAL A 161 -10.62 20.75 -7.44
CA VAL A 161 -9.97 20.37 -8.71
C VAL A 161 -9.14 21.54 -9.25
N ALA A 162 -7.89 21.25 -9.63
CA ALA A 162 -6.99 22.21 -10.26
C ALA A 162 -7.10 22.14 -11.79
N SER A 163 -7.11 20.94 -12.37
CA SER A 163 -7.19 20.73 -13.81
C SER A 163 -7.75 19.37 -14.17
N VAL A 164 -8.29 19.26 -15.36
CA VAL A 164 -8.78 18.01 -15.95
C VAL A 164 -8.13 17.83 -17.31
N PHE A 165 -7.54 16.66 -17.53
CA PHE A 165 -6.98 16.26 -18.81
C PHE A 165 -7.72 15.04 -19.33
N THR A 166 -8.26 15.10 -20.55
CA THR A 166 -9.06 14.04 -21.14
C THR A 166 -8.41 13.43 -22.37
N VAL A 167 -8.54 12.12 -22.53
CA VAL A 167 -8.04 11.36 -23.66
C VAL A 167 -9.22 10.56 -24.23
N GLY A 168 -9.59 10.81 -25.48
CA GLY A 168 -10.58 10.01 -26.21
C GLY A 168 -9.90 8.89 -27.00
N GLY A 169 -10.62 7.77 -27.19
CA GLY A 169 -10.12 6.62 -27.96
C GLY A 169 -9.29 5.63 -27.16
N PHE A 170 -9.08 5.87 -25.89
CA PHE A 170 -8.30 5.03 -24.99
C PHE A 170 -9.05 4.79 -23.67
N GLY A 171 -8.96 3.59 -23.15
CA GLY A 171 -9.51 3.19 -21.84
C GLY A 171 -8.87 1.90 -21.35
N PHE A 172 -9.18 1.48 -20.13
CA PHE A 172 -8.65 0.23 -19.56
C PHE A 172 -9.12 -1.02 -20.29
N SER A 173 -10.27 -0.95 -20.93
CA SER A 173 -10.80 -2.04 -21.78
C SER A 173 -10.13 -2.13 -23.16
N GLY A 174 -9.15 -1.27 -23.45
CA GLY A 174 -8.42 -1.22 -24.71
C GLY A 174 -8.66 0.08 -25.50
N GLN A 175 -8.21 0.07 -26.75
CA GLN A 175 -8.39 1.18 -27.68
C GLN A 175 -9.70 1.06 -28.44
N GLY A 176 -10.47 2.16 -28.51
CA GLY A 176 -11.73 2.20 -29.22
C GLY A 176 -12.36 3.58 -29.16
N GLN A 177 -13.03 4.00 -30.24
CA GLN A 177 -13.66 5.33 -30.31
C GLN A 177 -14.70 5.58 -29.22
N ASN A 178 -15.23 4.50 -28.63
CA ASN A 178 -16.22 4.52 -27.56
C ASN A 178 -15.61 4.60 -26.15
N ASN A 179 -14.29 4.68 -26.05
CA ASN A 179 -13.58 4.76 -24.78
C ASN A 179 -13.02 6.16 -24.56
N GLY A 180 -13.10 6.61 -23.31
CA GLY A 180 -12.51 7.86 -22.86
C GLY A 180 -11.95 7.75 -21.45
N LEU A 181 -10.90 8.51 -21.20
CA LEU A 181 -10.24 8.56 -19.91
C LEU A 181 -10.00 10.03 -19.53
N ALA A 182 -10.31 10.37 -18.29
CA ALA A 182 -10.02 11.68 -17.73
C ALA A 182 -9.07 11.53 -16.54
N PHE A 183 -8.05 12.36 -16.51
CA PHE A 183 -7.12 12.52 -15.39
C PHE A 183 -7.48 13.80 -14.66
N ILE A 184 -7.83 13.68 -13.40
CA ILE A 184 -8.28 14.79 -12.57
C ILE A 184 -7.17 15.14 -11.58
N SER A 185 -6.57 16.31 -11.75
CA SER A 185 -5.56 16.85 -10.84
C SER A 185 -6.23 17.68 -9.77
N LEU A 186 -5.99 17.34 -8.53
CA LEU A 186 -6.53 18.06 -7.37
C LEU A 186 -5.60 19.20 -6.95
N LYS A 187 -6.16 20.19 -6.26
CA LYS A 187 -5.37 21.24 -5.61
C LYS A 187 -4.51 20.66 -4.48
N PRO A 188 -3.46 21.36 -4.05
CA PRO A 188 -2.63 20.92 -2.92
C PRO A 188 -3.45 20.65 -1.66
N TRP A 189 -3.02 19.71 -0.84
CA TRP A 189 -3.71 19.33 0.41
C TRP A 189 -3.90 20.50 1.37
N SER A 190 -2.99 21.48 1.35
CA SER A 190 -3.12 22.73 2.14
C SER A 190 -4.36 23.56 1.79
N GLU A 191 -4.88 23.43 0.56
CA GLU A 191 -6.08 24.11 0.08
C GLU A 191 -7.36 23.26 0.21
N ARG A 192 -7.20 21.94 0.42
CA ARG A 192 -8.28 20.94 0.52
C ARG A 192 -8.39 20.37 1.94
N VAL A 193 -8.60 21.23 2.92
CA VAL A 193 -8.73 20.82 4.32
C VAL A 193 -10.14 20.25 4.58
N GLY A 194 -10.21 19.15 5.34
CA GLY A 194 -11.45 18.47 5.74
C GLY A 194 -11.70 17.16 4.99
N GLU A 195 -12.35 16.22 5.65
CA GLU A 195 -12.66 14.90 5.09
C GLU A 195 -13.55 14.96 3.85
N GLU A 196 -14.42 15.96 3.77
CA GLU A 196 -15.29 16.20 2.62
C GLU A 196 -14.52 16.60 1.34
N ASN A 197 -13.28 17.05 1.48
CA ASN A 197 -12.38 17.44 0.39
C ASN A 197 -11.32 16.36 0.08
N SER A 198 -11.42 15.20 0.71
CA SER A 198 -10.56 14.04 0.40
C SER A 198 -10.88 13.47 -0.97
N VAL A 199 -9.90 12.82 -1.59
CA VAL A 199 -10.08 12.15 -2.90
C VAL A 199 -11.24 11.16 -2.88
N THR A 200 -11.39 10.38 -1.81
CA THR A 200 -12.46 9.40 -1.64
C THR A 200 -13.85 10.07 -1.59
N ALA A 201 -13.97 11.21 -0.89
CA ALA A 201 -15.23 11.95 -0.82
C ALA A 201 -15.58 12.58 -2.17
N ILE A 202 -14.60 13.11 -2.89
CA ILE A 202 -14.78 13.68 -4.25
C ILE A 202 -15.22 12.58 -5.23
N ILE A 203 -14.57 11.42 -5.23
CA ILE A 203 -14.91 10.26 -6.08
C ILE A 203 -16.35 9.82 -5.82
N ARG A 204 -16.76 9.72 -4.55
CA ARG A 204 -18.13 9.32 -4.20
C ARG A 204 -19.17 10.31 -4.71
N ARG A 205 -18.94 11.62 -4.58
CA ARG A 205 -19.83 12.65 -5.14
C ARG A 205 -19.88 12.61 -6.65
N ALA A 206 -18.71 12.47 -7.28
CA ALA A 206 -18.60 12.35 -8.73
C ALA A 206 -19.32 11.11 -9.25
N MET A 207 -19.21 9.97 -8.57
CA MET A 207 -19.92 8.75 -8.94
C MET A 207 -21.44 8.95 -8.96
N MET A 208 -22.00 9.58 -7.93
CA MET A 208 -23.43 9.87 -7.87
C MET A 208 -23.86 10.88 -8.94
N ALA A 209 -23.07 11.92 -9.19
CA ALA A 209 -23.42 12.94 -10.16
C ALA A 209 -23.28 12.46 -11.60
N LEU A 210 -22.20 11.75 -11.93
CA LEU A 210 -21.91 11.28 -13.29
C LEU A 210 -22.70 10.02 -13.67
N SER A 211 -23.30 9.31 -12.71
CA SER A 211 -24.23 8.20 -13.00
C SER A 211 -25.50 8.63 -13.74
N THR A 212 -25.80 9.92 -13.78
CA THR A 212 -26.93 10.48 -14.55
C THR A 212 -26.67 10.57 -16.05
N ILE A 213 -25.45 10.33 -16.51
CA ILE A 213 -25.09 10.32 -17.93
C ILE A 213 -25.60 9.01 -18.56
N ASN A 214 -26.76 9.08 -19.20
CA ASN A 214 -27.46 7.89 -19.73
C ASN A 214 -26.76 7.19 -20.92
N ASN A 215 -25.86 7.87 -21.62
CA ASN A 215 -25.25 7.38 -22.85
C ASN A 215 -23.84 6.79 -22.63
N ALA A 216 -23.36 6.74 -21.41
CA ALA A 216 -22.05 6.20 -21.07
C ALA A 216 -22.03 5.64 -19.65
N VAL A 217 -21.22 4.62 -19.44
CA VAL A 217 -20.84 4.18 -18.10
C VAL A 217 -19.63 5.01 -17.68
N VAL A 218 -19.84 5.89 -16.70
CA VAL A 218 -18.79 6.77 -16.19
C VAL A 218 -18.40 6.31 -14.78
N TYR A 219 -17.12 6.07 -14.59
CA TYR A 219 -16.62 5.55 -13.31
C TYR A 219 -15.36 6.27 -12.86
N PRO A 220 -15.46 7.12 -11.82
CA PRO A 220 -14.31 7.71 -11.14
C PRO A 220 -13.70 6.71 -10.16
N PHE A 221 -12.38 6.63 -10.08
CA PHE A 221 -11.65 5.74 -9.17
C PHE A 221 -10.29 6.33 -8.79
N ASN A 222 -9.81 5.96 -7.61
CA ASN A 222 -8.50 6.34 -7.14
C ASN A 222 -7.41 5.47 -7.75
N LEU A 223 -6.21 6.03 -7.93
CA LEU A 223 -5.05 5.26 -8.33
C LEU A 223 -4.55 4.41 -7.16
N PRO A 224 -4.04 3.19 -7.43
CA PRO A 224 -3.41 2.40 -6.40
C PRO A 224 -2.14 3.09 -5.89
N ALA A 225 -1.81 2.91 -4.61
CA ALA A 225 -0.61 3.50 -4.00
C ALA A 225 0.69 3.04 -4.71
N VAL A 226 0.67 1.86 -5.32
CA VAL A 226 1.79 1.31 -6.12
C VAL A 226 1.25 0.89 -7.49
N ALA A 227 1.69 1.57 -8.54
CA ALA A 227 1.19 1.40 -9.91
C ALA A 227 1.38 -0.03 -10.47
N GLU A 228 2.43 -0.74 -10.00
CA GLU A 228 2.72 -2.11 -10.44
C GLU A 228 1.76 -3.16 -9.86
N LEU A 229 0.98 -2.82 -8.83
CA LEU A 229 0.05 -3.74 -8.17
C LEU A 229 -1.35 -3.76 -8.77
N GLY A 230 -1.65 -2.88 -9.72
CA GLY A 230 -2.95 -2.84 -10.38
C GLY A 230 -3.22 -1.50 -11.06
N THR A 231 -4.38 -1.40 -11.72
CA THR A 231 -4.84 -0.19 -12.41
C THR A 231 -5.77 0.67 -11.57
N ALA A 232 -6.38 0.07 -10.54
CA ALA A 232 -7.24 0.73 -9.56
C ALA A 232 -7.11 0.06 -8.19
N SER A 233 -7.51 0.75 -7.13
CA SER A 233 -7.64 0.14 -5.81
C SER A 233 -8.80 -0.87 -5.81
N GLY A 234 -8.61 -2.02 -5.15
CA GLY A 234 -9.60 -3.09 -5.10
C GLY A 234 -9.04 -4.45 -5.48
N PHE A 235 -9.86 -5.30 -6.10
CA PHE A 235 -9.45 -6.60 -6.60
C PHE A 235 -9.99 -6.80 -8.04
N ASP A 236 -9.20 -7.50 -8.83
CA ASP A 236 -9.61 -8.00 -10.15
C ASP A 236 -9.82 -9.51 -10.08
N MET A 237 -10.95 -9.99 -10.60
CA MET A 237 -11.27 -11.40 -10.64
C MET A 237 -11.63 -11.81 -12.06
N GLU A 238 -11.00 -12.88 -12.53
CA GLU A 238 -11.30 -13.47 -13.83
C GLU A 238 -12.22 -14.70 -13.66
N LEU A 239 -13.33 -14.71 -14.36
CA LEU A 239 -14.23 -15.85 -14.46
C LEU A 239 -13.92 -16.62 -15.74
N LEU A 240 -13.41 -17.85 -15.62
CA LEU A 240 -13.02 -18.69 -16.74
C LEU A 240 -14.00 -19.85 -16.94
N ASP A 241 -14.41 -20.06 -18.20
CA ASP A 241 -15.22 -21.23 -18.58
C ASP A 241 -14.31 -22.44 -18.92
N ASN A 242 -13.84 -23.15 -17.91
CA ASN A 242 -13.06 -24.38 -18.07
C ASN A 242 -13.90 -25.57 -18.54
N GLY A 243 -15.22 -25.51 -18.37
CA GLY A 243 -16.15 -26.58 -18.74
C GLY A 243 -16.66 -26.49 -20.17
N ASN A 244 -16.26 -25.44 -20.91
CA ASN A 244 -16.74 -25.13 -22.25
C ASN A 244 -18.29 -25.17 -22.35
N LEU A 245 -18.95 -24.61 -21.33
CA LEU A 245 -20.41 -24.59 -21.18
C LEU A 245 -21.09 -23.58 -22.13
N GLY A 246 -20.30 -22.70 -22.71
CA GLY A 246 -20.70 -21.69 -23.67
C GLY A 246 -21.06 -20.33 -23.06
N HIS A 247 -21.11 -19.34 -23.93
CA HIS A 247 -21.24 -17.93 -23.58
C HIS A 247 -22.47 -17.62 -22.70
N GLU A 248 -23.61 -18.19 -23.02
CA GLU A 248 -24.86 -17.94 -22.29
C GLU A 248 -24.79 -18.35 -20.81
N LYS A 249 -24.23 -19.55 -20.53
CA LYS A 249 -24.07 -20.04 -19.18
C LYS A 249 -22.99 -19.27 -18.40
N MET A 250 -21.95 -18.82 -19.10
CA MET A 250 -20.92 -17.98 -18.50
C MET A 250 -21.50 -16.61 -18.08
N MET A 251 -22.36 -16.00 -18.93
CA MET A 251 -23.05 -14.76 -18.57
C MET A 251 -24.03 -14.92 -17.42
N GLN A 252 -24.74 -16.07 -17.34
CA GLN A 252 -25.59 -16.39 -16.21
C GLN A 252 -24.77 -16.51 -14.90
N ALA A 253 -23.64 -17.21 -14.93
CA ALA A 253 -22.75 -17.35 -13.78
C ALA A 253 -22.17 -15.98 -13.35
N ARG A 254 -21.73 -15.15 -14.30
CA ARG A 254 -21.29 -13.77 -14.04
C ARG A 254 -22.37 -12.96 -13.31
N ASN A 255 -23.59 -12.99 -13.83
CA ASN A 255 -24.70 -12.21 -13.27
C ASN A 255 -25.09 -12.70 -11.87
N GLN A 256 -25.05 -14.00 -11.63
CA GLN A 256 -25.26 -14.57 -10.28
C GLN A 256 -24.17 -14.14 -9.31
N LEU A 257 -22.91 -14.17 -9.73
CA LEU A 257 -21.78 -13.71 -8.93
C LEU A 257 -21.92 -12.24 -8.56
N LEU A 258 -22.24 -11.37 -9.52
CA LEU A 258 -22.45 -9.94 -9.28
C LEU A 258 -23.63 -9.70 -8.31
N ALA A 259 -24.71 -10.47 -8.45
CA ALA A 259 -25.86 -10.36 -7.55
C ALA A 259 -25.49 -10.75 -6.11
N LEU A 260 -24.76 -11.85 -5.94
CA LEU A 260 -24.29 -12.32 -4.62
C LEU A 260 -23.30 -11.32 -4.00
N ALA A 261 -22.35 -10.83 -4.77
CA ALA A 261 -21.36 -9.86 -4.29
C ALA A 261 -22.00 -8.55 -3.83
N ASN A 262 -22.98 -8.03 -4.61
CA ASN A 262 -23.71 -6.82 -4.23
C ASN A 262 -24.66 -7.02 -3.03
N GLN A 263 -25.05 -8.26 -2.71
CA GLN A 263 -25.81 -8.58 -1.51
C GLN A 263 -24.93 -8.69 -0.26
N SER A 264 -23.63 -8.97 -0.42
CA SER A 264 -22.65 -9.06 0.67
C SER A 264 -22.14 -7.67 1.10
N SER A 265 -23.03 -6.70 1.18
CA SER A 265 -22.69 -5.32 1.57
C SER A 265 -22.00 -5.30 2.95
N GLY A 266 -20.75 -4.87 2.98
CA GLY A 266 -19.89 -4.80 4.16
C GLY A 266 -18.58 -5.60 4.05
N GLU A 267 -18.51 -6.62 3.19
CA GLU A 267 -17.29 -7.35 2.87
C GLU A 267 -16.69 -6.89 1.53
N VAL A 268 -17.57 -6.62 0.56
CA VAL A 268 -17.21 -6.19 -0.81
C VAL A 268 -18.16 -5.09 -1.23
N ASP A 269 -17.63 -4.01 -1.82
CA ASP A 269 -18.39 -2.88 -2.33
C ASP A 269 -18.01 -2.55 -3.77
N GLY A 270 -18.98 -2.10 -4.57
CA GLY A 270 -18.76 -1.62 -5.94
C GLY A 270 -18.35 -2.69 -6.96
N VAL A 271 -18.74 -3.96 -6.76
CA VAL A 271 -18.41 -5.05 -7.69
C VAL A 271 -19.13 -4.87 -9.01
N ARG A 272 -18.37 -4.89 -10.09
CA ARG A 272 -18.85 -4.62 -11.45
C ARG A 272 -18.05 -5.42 -12.48
N PRO A 273 -18.60 -5.64 -13.67
CA PRO A 273 -17.84 -6.18 -14.80
C PRO A 273 -16.74 -5.19 -15.21
N ASN A 274 -15.57 -5.70 -15.53
CA ASN A 274 -14.50 -4.90 -16.13
C ASN A 274 -14.61 -4.99 -17.65
N GLY A 275 -15.43 -4.14 -18.24
CA GLY A 275 -15.63 -4.09 -19.68
C GLY A 275 -17.10 -3.91 -20.07
N LEU A 276 -17.34 -3.75 -21.36
CA LEU A 276 -18.68 -3.71 -21.95
C LEU A 276 -19.29 -5.11 -22.01
N GLU A 277 -20.61 -5.13 -22.10
CA GLU A 277 -21.30 -6.36 -22.49
C GLU A 277 -20.85 -6.83 -23.87
N ASP A 278 -20.70 -8.14 -24.02
CA ASP A 278 -20.30 -8.75 -25.28
C ASP A 278 -21.31 -8.42 -26.36
N THR A 279 -20.83 -7.89 -27.47
CA THR A 279 -21.65 -7.59 -28.63
C THR A 279 -21.25 -8.49 -29.79
N PRO A 280 -22.21 -9.04 -30.55
CA PRO A 280 -21.90 -9.85 -31.71
C PRO A 280 -21.14 -9.02 -32.75
N MET A 281 -19.99 -9.56 -33.20
CA MET A 281 -19.13 -8.92 -34.19
C MET A 281 -19.08 -9.80 -35.45
N PHE A 282 -19.36 -9.20 -36.60
CA PHE A 282 -19.15 -9.85 -37.89
C PHE A 282 -17.75 -9.57 -38.40
N ARG A 283 -16.95 -10.61 -38.59
CA ARG A 283 -15.65 -10.52 -39.25
C ARG A 283 -15.83 -10.80 -40.75
N ILE A 284 -15.70 -9.77 -41.58
CA ILE A 284 -15.70 -9.90 -43.02
C ILE A 284 -14.28 -10.22 -43.48
N HIS A 285 -14.10 -11.34 -44.18
CA HIS A 285 -12.84 -11.76 -44.77
C HIS A 285 -12.76 -11.36 -46.23
#